data_cb7c3a65ae267f752946f451dd90945c
#
_entry.id   cb7c3a65ae267f752946f451dd90945c
#
_cell.length_a   1.000
_cell.length_b   1.000
_cell.length_c   1.000
_cell.angle_alpha   90.00
_cell.angle_beta   90.00
_cell.angle_gamma   90.00
#
_symmetry.space_group_name_H-M   'P 1'
#
loop_
_entity.id
_entity.type
_entity.pdbx_description
1 polymer ?
#
loop_
_entity_poly.entity_id
_entity_poly.type
_entity_poly.pdbx_seq_one_letter_code
_entity_poly.pdbx_strand_id
1 'polypeptide(L)'
;VWSQLLHVVNTFLYSFTNDYNAIQSNDSDDRIVVWVGSSGIGGRDQMQVLQQMVNDSFTPTYKIDVDVQLVSNGTLLPSALAGVGPDVAIQVENTLPMNYGMRNAVKDLSGFKNFDDVIQRFDQAAVVPYCFRNKVFALPDTYSFPMMFVRLDVMDSLGLKIPKNWNEFKDVVSELKKKNMEAGLPHDFNTFSMMLFQNDISVYEDDGIRVNFDEPRAVKVFEEYTKLFTEYQMQLTYDAVNRFRTGEMPILIADYTLFNHINVFAPEIKGQWTFCAVPETINGNVSNKTVTGTGTATVMMSGCRNAENAWTFMCWWSDTEAQLSFSRRIEAILGKSARYSTANLKAFEQLPWSNDELRAITEQRSFAKGVPEVPGGYMTSRYYNFAFLSVVNSSKNPVEQIRKYAKLIDKELEGKRLEFGIMS
;
A
#
# COMPACT_ATOMS: atom_id res chain seq x y z
N VAL A 1 -13.02 33.91 24.86
CA VAL A 1 -11.93 33.11 24.27
C VAL A 1 -11.62 31.89 25.15
N TRP A 2 -11.40 32.04 26.47
CA TRP A 2 -11.14 30.92 27.38
C TRP A 2 -12.31 29.94 27.52
N SER A 3 -13.55 30.42 27.53
CA SER A 3 -14.76 29.58 27.60
C SER A 3 -14.98 28.76 26.32
N GLN A 4 -14.62 29.29 25.16
CA GLN A 4 -14.67 28.55 23.90
C GLN A 4 -13.57 27.49 23.79
N LEU A 5 -12.37 27.79 24.29
CA LEU A 5 -11.28 26.81 24.34
C LEU A 5 -11.59 25.65 25.29
N LEU A 6 -12.14 25.97 26.50
CA LEU A 6 -12.61 24.95 27.44
C LEU A 6 -13.78 24.13 26.89
N HIS A 7 -14.65 24.73 26.10
CA HIS A 7 -15.76 24.01 25.46
C HIS A 7 -15.25 23.06 24.37
N VAL A 8 -14.29 23.50 23.55
CA VAL A 8 -13.66 22.65 22.53
C VAL A 8 -12.87 21.51 23.17
N VAL A 9 -12.10 21.76 24.23
CA VAL A 9 -11.37 20.73 24.97
C VAL A 9 -12.33 19.77 25.66
N ASN A 10 -13.38 20.26 26.31
CA ASN A 10 -14.40 19.40 26.92
C ASN A 10 -15.18 18.59 25.87
N THR A 11 -15.58 19.20 24.75
CA THR A 11 -16.26 18.47 23.65
C THR A 11 -15.35 17.40 23.06
N PHE A 12 -14.06 17.70 22.92
CA PHE A 12 -13.05 16.72 22.50
C PHE A 12 -12.88 15.60 23.53
N LEU A 13 -12.79 15.91 24.82
CA LEU A 13 -12.73 14.89 25.87
C LEU A 13 -14.03 14.09 26.01
N TYR A 14 -15.19 14.74 25.88
CA TYR A 14 -16.49 14.05 25.89
C TYR A 14 -16.70 13.14 24.68
N SER A 15 -16.10 13.44 23.52
CA SER A 15 -16.16 12.54 22.34
C SER A 15 -15.38 11.23 22.57
N PHE A 16 -14.45 11.20 23.54
CA PHE A 16 -13.73 10.00 23.92
C PHE A 16 -14.39 9.23 25.11
N THR A 17 -15.28 9.87 25.85
CA THR A 17 -15.87 9.28 27.07
C THR A 17 -17.34 8.86 26.90
N ASN A 18 -18.02 9.29 25.85
CA ASN A 18 -19.38 8.84 25.56
C ASN A 18 -19.35 7.66 24.60
N ASP A 19 -19.39 6.48 25.20
CA ASP A 19 -19.65 5.22 24.48
C ASP A 19 -21.12 5.20 24.05
N TYR A 20 -21.39 5.57 22.78
CA TYR A 20 -22.73 5.53 22.20
C TYR A 20 -23.27 4.11 21.99
N ASN A 21 -22.48 3.07 22.28
CA ASN A 21 -22.86 1.67 22.18
C ASN A 21 -22.96 0.98 23.56
N ALA A 22 -22.90 1.70 24.67
CA ALA A 22 -23.02 1.13 26.02
C ALA A 22 -24.47 0.69 26.33
N ILE A 23 -24.99 -0.23 25.53
CA ILE A 23 -26.10 -1.08 25.92
C ILE A 23 -25.54 -2.49 26.08
N GLN A 24 -25.31 -2.88 27.33
CA GLN A 24 -24.80 -4.17 27.81
C GLN A 24 -23.28 -4.43 27.61
N SER A 25 -22.44 -3.79 28.41
CA SER A 25 -21.11 -4.30 28.73
C SER A 25 -21.18 -5.23 29.93
N ASN A 26 -21.18 -6.53 29.69
CA ASN A 26 -20.56 -7.44 30.63
C ASN A 26 -19.05 -7.19 30.50
N ASP A 27 -18.43 -6.68 31.55
CA ASP A 27 -16.99 -6.49 31.68
C ASP A 27 -16.33 -7.88 31.80
N SER A 28 -16.25 -8.63 30.69
CA SER A 28 -15.54 -9.90 30.66
C SER A 28 -14.08 -9.61 30.31
N ASP A 29 -13.15 -10.13 31.11
CA ASP A 29 -11.69 -10.08 30.84
C ASP A 29 -11.28 -10.67 29.47
N ASP A 30 -12.21 -11.28 28.74
CA ASP A 30 -12.02 -11.95 27.48
C ASP A 30 -12.33 -11.06 26.25
N ARG A 31 -12.85 -9.84 26.44
CA ARG A 31 -13.21 -8.91 25.35
C ARG A 31 -11.96 -8.29 24.74
N ILE A 32 -11.91 -8.20 23.41
CA ILE A 32 -10.89 -7.46 22.68
C ILE A 32 -11.48 -6.24 21.97
N VAL A 33 -10.69 -5.18 21.86
CA VAL A 33 -11.04 -3.95 21.12
C VAL A 33 -10.29 -3.94 19.80
N VAL A 34 -11.03 -3.81 18.70
CA VAL A 34 -10.47 -3.77 17.34
C VAL A 34 -10.76 -2.42 16.72
N TRP A 35 -9.72 -1.70 16.32
CA TRP A 35 -9.85 -0.47 15.56
C TRP A 35 -9.72 -0.71 14.06
N VAL A 36 -10.67 -0.14 13.31
CA VAL A 36 -10.62 -0.10 11.84
C VAL A 36 -10.08 1.26 11.41
N GLY A 37 -8.98 1.29 10.68
CA GLY A 37 -8.41 2.52 10.16
C GLY A 37 -9.32 3.17 9.12
N SER A 38 -9.64 4.46 9.27
CA SER A 38 -10.40 5.21 8.28
C SER A 38 -9.45 5.89 7.30
N SER A 39 -8.96 5.16 6.32
CA SER A 39 -8.22 5.72 5.20
C SER A 39 -9.06 5.65 3.92
N GLY A 40 -10.05 6.52 3.76
CA GLY A 40 -10.78 6.62 2.50
C GLY A 40 -12.30 6.48 2.59
N ILE A 41 -12.92 6.35 1.42
CA ILE A 41 -14.37 6.20 1.24
C ILE A 41 -14.80 4.81 1.74
N GLY A 42 -15.80 4.77 2.61
CA GLY A 42 -16.42 3.51 3.05
C GLY A 42 -15.94 2.96 4.40
N GLY A 43 -15.13 3.67 5.15
CA GLY A 43 -14.64 3.20 6.45
C GLY A 43 -15.75 2.79 7.43
N ARG A 44 -16.88 3.52 7.45
CA ARG A 44 -18.05 3.15 8.27
C ARG A 44 -18.67 1.83 7.82
N ASP A 45 -18.86 1.66 6.51
CA ASP A 45 -19.46 0.44 5.96
C ASP A 45 -18.55 -0.76 6.20
N GLN A 46 -17.23 -0.58 6.05
CA GLN A 46 -16.24 -1.62 6.35
C GLN A 46 -16.27 -2.02 7.83
N MET A 47 -16.33 -1.06 8.74
CA MET A 47 -16.47 -1.33 10.19
C MET A 47 -17.77 -2.07 10.49
N GLN A 48 -18.90 -1.65 9.90
CA GLN A 48 -20.19 -2.32 10.12
C GLN A 48 -20.20 -3.75 9.58
N VAL A 49 -19.63 -3.98 8.40
CA VAL A 49 -19.50 -5.33 7.82
C VAL A 49 -18.63 -6.20 8.72
N LEU A 50 -17.50 -5.70 9.21
CA LEU A 50 -16.64 -6.44 10.12
C LEU A 50 -17.38 -6.79 11.42
N GLN A 51 -18.11 -5.82 12.03
CA GLN A 51 -18.88 -6.07 13.24
C GLN A 51 -19.96 -7.16 13.01
N GLN A 52 -20.64 -7.12 11.87
CA GLN A 52 -21.61 -8.18 11.51
C GLN A 52 -20.92 -9.54 11.39
N MET A 53 -19.78 -9.62 10.71
CA MET A 53 -19.04 -10.88 10.56
C MET A 53 -18.53 -11.42 11.89
N VAL A 54 -18.09 -10.54 12.79
CA VAL A 54 -17.72 -10.90 14.16
C VAL A 54 -18.90 -11.55 14.86
N ASN A 55 -20.07 -10.93 14.81
CA ASN A 55 -21.28 -11.44 15.47
C ASN A 55 -21.80 -12.74 14.83
N ASP A 56 -21.68 -12.87 13.50
CA ASP A 56 -22.21 -14.02 12.75
C ASP A 56 -21.30 -15.26 12.85
N SER A 57 -19.98 -15.09 12.93
CA SER A 57 -19.04 -16.21 12.79
C SER A 57 -17.94 -16.26 13.85
N PHE A 58 -17.29 -15.15 14.19
CA PHE A 58 -16.16 -15.16 15.10
C PHE A 58 -16.59 -15.44 16.54
N THR A 59 -17.42 -14.58 17.12
CA THR A 59 -17.88 -14.72 18.52
C THR A 59 -18.60 -16.05 18.76
N PRO A 60 -19.50 -16.54 17.89
CA PRO A 60 -20.12 -17.86 18.10
C PRO A 60 -19.13 -19.02 18.12
N THR A 61 -18.05 -18.93 17.31
CA THR A 61 -17.04 -19.99 17.18
C THR A 61 -16.03 -19.98 18.31
N TYR A 62 -15.46 -18.82 18.61
CA TYR A 62 -14.32 -18.70 19.53
C TYR A 62 -14.72 -18.28 20.93
N LYS A 63 -15.96 -17.82 21.17
CA LYS A 63 -16.48 -17.32 22.45
C LYS A 63 -15.72 -16.12 22.98
N ILE A 64 -15.16 -15.32 22.08
CA ILE A 64 -14.43 -14.07 22.37
C ILE A 64 -15.31 -12.92 21.90
N ASP A 65 -15.59 -11.96 22.80
CA ASP A 65 -16.31 -10.74 22.45
C ASP A 65 -15.36 -9.73 21.79
N VAL A 66 -15.84 -9.07 20.72
CA VAL A 66 -15.05 -8.07 19.99
C VAL A 66 -15.83 -6.78 19.85
N ASP A 67 -15.19 -5.68 20.27
CA ASP A 67 -15.70 -4.32 20.09
C ASP A 67 -14.97 -3.67 18.90
N VAL A 68 -15.70 -3.47 17.80
CA VAL A 68 -15.15 -2.90 16.56
C VAL A 68 -15.43 -1.40 16.51
N GLN A 69 -14.39 -0.60 16.40
CA GLN A 69 -14.46 0.86 16.41
C GLN A 69 -13.80 1.46 15.16
N LEU A 70 -14.44 2.46 14.55
CA LEU A 70 -13.87 3.22 13.45
C LEU A 70 -13.04 4.38 14.01
N VAL A 71 -11.75 4.42 13.66
CA VAL A 71 -10.82 5.43 14.20
C VAL A 71 -9.91 5.96 13.09
N SER A 72 -9.52 7.24 13.17
CA SER A 72 -8.53 7.82 12.27
C SER A 72 -7.15 7.21 12.50
N ASN A 73 -6.43 6.83 11.44
CA ASN A 73 -5.09 6.24 11.53
C ASN A 73 -4.09 7.11 12.32
N GLY A 74 -4.24 8.44 12.27
CA GLY A 74 -3.37 9.36 13.01
C GLY A 74 -3.48 9.29 14.53
N THR A 75 -4.52 8.65 15.09
CA THR A 75 -4.74 8.53 16.54
C THR A 75 -4.12 7.28 17.14
N LEU A 76 -3.73 6.30 16.33
CA LEU A 76 -3.29 4.98 16.82
C LEU A 76 -2.05 5.06 17.72
N LEU A 77 -0.98 5.72 17.26
CA LEU A 77 0.25 5.82 18.06
C LEU A 77 0.08 6.68 19.33
N PRO A 78 -0.54 7.88 19.28
CA PRO A 78 -0.82 8.66 20.48
C PRO A 78 -1.64 7.89 21.52
N SER A 79 -2.66 7.15 21.09
CA SER A 79 -3.51 6.35 21.99
C SER A 79 -2.76 5.17 22.61
N ALA A 80 -1.92 4.50 21.82
CA ALA A 80 -1.06 3.43 22.32
C ALA A 80 -0.09 3.95 23.42
N LEU A 81 0.53 5.10 23.18
CA LEU A 81 1.44 5.72 24.16
C LEU A 81 0.70 6.19 25.43
N ALA A 82 -0.56 6.57 25.30
CA ALA A 82 -1.42 6.95 26.44
C ALA A 82 -2.02 5.73 27.18
N GLY A 83 -1.81 4.50 26.68
CA GLY A 83 -2.37 3.28 27.28
C GLY A 83 -3.87 3.09 27.09
N VAL A 84 -4.47 3.81 26.12
CA VAL A 84 -5.91 3.75 25.78
C VAL A 84 -6.17 3.26 24.36
N GLY A 85 -5.17 2.63 23.75
CA GLY A 85 -5.26 2.06 22.40
C GLY A 85 -6.06 0.75 22.35
N PRO A 86 -6.33 0.24 21.12
CA PRO A 86 -7.01 -1.05 20.93
C PRO A 86 -6.09 -2.23 21.27
N ASP A 87 -6.65 -3.43 21.23
CA ASP A 87 -5.86 -4.67 21.24
C ASP A 87 -5.30 -4.98 19.85
N VAL A 88 -6.13 -4.78 18.81
CA VAL A 88 -5.79 -4.97 17.40
C VAL A 88 -6.20 -3.75 16.58
N ALA A 89 -5.38 -3.36 15.61
CA ALA A 89 -5.77 -2.39 14.60
C ALA A 89 -5.63 -2.99 13.21
N ILE A 90 -6.66 -2.85 12.38
CA ILE A 90 -6.70 -3.30 10.99
C ILE A 90 -6.64 -2.12 10.03
N GLN A 91 -6.24 -2.37 8.78
CA GLN A 91 -6.08 -1.36 7.73
C GLN A 91 -5.09 -0.23 8.10
N VAL A 92 -4.06 -0.58 8.85
CA VAL A 92 -2.93 0.32 9.15
C VAL A 92 -2.07 0.47 7.91
N GLU A 93 -1.68 1.69 7.57
CA GLU A 93 -0.82 1.99 6.41
C GLU A 93 0.52 1.23 6.49
N ASN A 94 1.00 0.73 5.36
CA ASN A 94 2.16 -0.17 5.26
C ASN A 94 3.47 0.37 5.85
N THR A 95 3.64 1.69 5.94
CA THR A 95 4.86 2.32 6.49
C THR A 95 4.85 2.42 8.02
N LEU A 96 3.71 2.18 8.67
CA LEU A 96 3.55 2.40 10.11
C LEU A 96 3.95 1.21 10.99
N PRO A 97 3.65 -0.06 10.64
CA PRO A 97 3.87 -1.19 11.56
C PRO A 97 5.31 -1.34 12.02
N MET A 98 6.26 -1.24 11.11
CA MET A 98 7.68 -1.32 11.46
C MET A 98 8.12 -0.16 12.38
N ASN A 99 7.71 1.07 12.06
CA ASN A 99 8.01 2.24 12.90
C ASN A 99 7.40 2.11 14.31
N TYR A 100 6.19 1.54 14.41
CA TYR A 100 5.56 1.26 15.70
C TYR A 100 6.26 0.13 16.44
N GLY A 101 6.73 -0.90 15.73
CA GLY A 101 7.55 -1.98 16.28
C GLY A 101 8.84 -1.49 16.91
N MET A 102 9.53 -0.58 16.24
CA MET A 102 10.76 0.06 16.76
C MET A 102 10.52 0.88 18.02
N ARG A 103 9.31 1.42 18.19
CA ARG A 103 8.89 2.18 19.38
C ARG A 103 8.26 1.29 20.47
N ASN A 104 8.26 -0.02 20.28
CA ASN A 104 7.57 -0.99 21.14
C ASN A 104 6.07 -0.69 21.33
N ALA A 105 5.42 -0.08 20.32
CA ALA A 105 3.99 0.19 20.34
C ALA A 105 3.15 -0.97 19.78
N VAL A 106 3.75 -1.88 19.01
CA VAL A 106 3.13 -3.11 18.52
C VAL A 106 3.96 -4.33 18.88
N LYS A 107 3.31 -5.48 18.96
CA LYS A 107 3.96 -6.76 19.30
C LYS A 107 4.63 -7.37 18.07
N ASP A 108 5.72 -8.10 18.33
CA ASP A 108 6.28 -9.05 17.38
C ASP A 108 5.37 -10.28 17.30
N LEU A 109 4.94 -10.61 16.09
CA LEU A 109 4.01 -11.72 15.82
C LEU A 109 4.72 -13.05 15.60
N SER A 110 6.02 -13.05 15.32
CA SER A 110 6.78 -14.24 14.93
C SER A 110 6.84 -15.36 15.99
N GLY A 111 6.59 -15.00 17.26
CA GLY A 111 6.56 -15.95 18.37
C GLY A 111 5.20 -16.61 18.64
N PHE A 112 4.14 -16.23 17.96
CA PHE A 112 2.80 -16.80 18.18
C PHE A 112 2.66 -18.21 17.56
N LYS A 113 1.84 -19.03 18.21
CA LYS A 113 1.53 -20.37 17.73
C LYS A 113 0.94 -20.30 16.31
N ASN A 114 1.36 -21.19 15.43
CA ASN A 114 0.95 -21.30 14.02
C ASN A 114 1.27 -20.05 13.17
N PHE A 115 2.19 -19.18 13.61
CA PHE A 115 2.60 -18.02 12.83
C PHE A 115 3.09 -18.41 11.43
N ASP A 116 3.90 -19.45 11.32
CA ASP A 116 4.45 -19.93 10.04
C ASP A 116 3.37 -20.38 9.05
N ASP A 117 2.26 -20.94 9.54
CA ASP A 117 1.12 -21.31 8.70
C ASP A 117 0.31 -20.08 8.27
N VAL A 118 0.18 -19.10 9.17
CA VAL A 118 -0.58 -17.88 8.91
C VAL A 118 0.14 -17.00 7.89
N ILE A 119 1.45 -16.83 8.01
CA ILE A 119 2.24 -15.96 7.13
C ILE A 119 2.30 -16.48 5.69
N GLN A 120 2.17 -17.78 5.48
CA GLN A 120 2.10 -18.41 4.15
C GLN A 120 0.82 -18.10 3.37
N ARG A 121 -0.17 -17.48 4.00
CA ARG A 121 -1.40 -17.01 3.33
C ARG A 121 -1.13 -15.83 2.38
N PHE A 122 0.03 -15.18 2.52
CA PHE A 122 0.38 -13.94 1.86
C PHE A 122 1.57 -14.10 0.93
N ASP A 123 1.63 -13.22 -0.08
CA ASP A 123 2.83 -13.04 -0.89
C ASP A 123 3.98 -12.50 -0.02
N GLN A 124 5.19 -13.03 -0.20
CA GLN A 124 6.35 -12.54 0.52
C GLN A 124 6.57 -11.04 0.29
N ALA A 125 6.31 -10.55 -0.92
CA ALA A 125 6.42 -9.14 -1.25
C ALA A 125 5.49 -8.24 -0.40
N ALA A 126 4.31 -8.75 -0.01
CA ALA A 126 3.38 -8.06 0.86
C ALA A 126 3.83 -8.06 2.33
N VAL A 127 4.63 -9.03 2.74
CA VAL A 127 5.10 -9.19 4.14
C VAL A 127 6.35 -8.37 4.42
N VAL A 128 7.24 -8.23 3.43
CA VAL A 128 8.55 -7.56 3.56
C VAL A 128 8.50 -6.20 4.27
N PRO A 129 7.54 -5.29 4.01
CA PRO A 129 7.49 -3.99 4.69
C PRO A 129 7.28 -4.08 6.21
N TYR A 130 6.79 -5.22 6.70
CA TYR A 130 6.47 -5.43 8.12
C TYR A 130 7.53 -6.21 8.87
N CYS A 131 8.62 -6.60 8.17
CA CYS A 131 9.71 -7.37 8.71
C CYS A 131 10.92 -6.49 9.01
N PHE A 132 11.51 -6.68 10.18
CA PHE A 132 12.82 -6.13 10.47
C PHE A 132 13.65 -7.17 11.25
N ARG A 133 14.77 -7.59 10.66
CA ARG A 133 15.57 -8.72 11.16
C ARG A 133 14.67 -9.98 11.28
N ASN A 134 14.60 -10.57 12.46
CA ASN A 134 13.81 -11.79 12.70
C ASN A 134 12.41 -11.49 13.29
N LYS A 135 11.95 -10.24 13.25
CA LYS A 135 10.65 -9.83 13.80
C LYS A 135 9.68 -9.50 12.69
N VAL A 136 8.39 -9.80 12.94
CA VAL A 136 7.28 -9.46 12.06
C VAL A 136 6.24 -8.70 12.86
N PHE A 137 5.95 -7.47 12.48
CA PHE A 137 5.11 -6.54 13.26
C PHE A 137 3.67 -6.44 12.78
N ALA A 138 3.33 -7.06 11.64
CA ALA A 138 1.98 -7.02 11.10
C ALA A 138 1.70 -8.20 10.16
N LEU A 139 0.40 -8.49 9.97
CA LEU A 139 -0.08 -9.34 8.88
C LEU A 139 -0.66 -8.45 7.77
N PRO A 140 -0.38 -8.72 6.48
CA PRO A 140 -0.98 -7.96 5.37
C PRO A 140 -2.51 -8.08 5.36
N ASP A 141 -3.22 -6.95 5.19
CA ASP A 141 -4.69 -6.93 4.96
C ASP A 141 -4.99 -6.81 3.47
N THR A 142 -4.46 -5.76 2.85
CA THR A 142 -4.59 -5.51 1.42
C THR A 142 -3.23 -5.52 0.76
N TYR A 143 -3.21 -5.84 -0.53
CA TYR A 143 -2.00 -5.76 -1.33
C TYR A 143 -2.35 -5.44 -2.77
N SER A 144 -1.68 -4.46 -3.32
CA SER A 144 -1.84 -4.04 -4.70
C SER A 144 -0.50 -3.63 -5.31
N PHE A 145 -0.41 -3.62 -6.64
CA PHE A 145 0.81 -3.32 -7.39
C PHE A 145 0.48 -2.76 -8.77
N PRO A 146 1.43 -2.04 -9.40
CA PRO A 146 1.21 -1.45 -10.72
C PRO A 146 1.04 -2.49 -11.82
N MET A 147 0.13 -2.16 -12.75
CA MET A 147 -0.01 -2.81 -14.06
C MET A 147 -0.15 -1.74 -15.14
N MET A 148 0.08 -2.10 -16.38
CA MET A 148 -0.08 -1.21 -17.53
C MET A 148 -1.47 -1.38 -18.14
N PHE A 149 -2.27 -0.32 -18.16
CA PHE A 149 -3.59 -0.24 -18.77
C PHE A 149 -3.48 0.33 -20.19
N VAL A 150 -4.16 -0.28 -21.13
CA VAL A 150 -4.04 0.06 -22.57
C VAL A 150 -5.40 0.10 -23.24
N ARG A 151 -5.72 1.20 -23.91
CA ARG A 151 -6.87 1.35 -24.80
C ARG A 151 -6.54 0.75 -26.17
N LEU A 152 -7.02 -0.46 -26.43
CA LEU A 152 -6.74 -1.21 -27.64
C LEU A 152 -7.22 -0.47 -28.89
N ASP A 153 -8.45 0.03 -28.85
CA ASP A 153 -9.08 0.77 -29.95
C ASP A 153 -8.30 2.03 -30.35
N VAL A 154 -7.80 2.79 -29.35
CA VAL A 154 -7.02 4.00 -29.62
C VAL A 154 -5.63 3.63 -30.15
N MET A 155 -4.94 2.67 -29.53
CA MET A 155 -3.62 2.23 -29.99
C MET A 155 -3.67 1.68 -31.43
N ASP A 156 -4.67 0.85 -31.72
CA ASP A 156 -4.88 0.30 -33.07
C ASP A 156 -5.16 1.41 -34.12
N SER A 157 -5.98 2.40 -33.76
CA SER A 157 -6.26 3.54 -34.64
C SER A 157 -5.03 4.38 -34.95
N LEU A 158 -4.04 4.39 -34.07
CA LEU A 158 -2.76 5.09 -34.24
C LEU A 158 -1.67 4.18 -34.86
N GLY A 159 -1.95 2.89 -35.08
CA GLY A 159 -0.97 1.91 -35.55
C GLY A 159 0.13 1.61 -34.51
N LEU A 160 -0.14 1.85 -33.21
CA LEU A 160 0.81 1.65 -32.14
C LEU A 160 0.62 0.27 -31.49
N LYS A 161 1.73 -0.36 -31.10
CA LYS A 161 1.72 -1.63 -30.37
C LYS A 161 1.82 -1.40 -28.86
N ILE A 162 1.36 -2.37 -28.09
CA ILE A 162 1.58 -2.38 -26.65
C ILE A 162 3.08 -2.48 -26.37
N PRO A 163 3.70 -1.52 -25.65
CA PRO A 163 5.13 -1.52 -25.39
C PRO A 163 5.49 -2.64 -24.39
N LYS A 164 6.56 -3.36 -24.68
CA LYS A 164 7.05 -4.44 -23.81
C LYS A 164 8.14 -3.97 -22.86
N ASN A 165 8.90 -2.96 -23.25
CA ASN A 165 10.02 -2.43 -22.48
C ASN A 165 9.97 -0.89 -22.41
N TRP A 166 10.79 -0.29 -21.56
CA TRP A 166 10.79 1.14 -21.35
C TRP A 166 11.21 1.97 -22.58
N ASN A 167 12.00 1.42 -23.51
CA ASN A 167 12.34 2.12 -24.73
C ASN A 167 11.12 2.19 -25.66
N GLU A 168 10.44 1.08 -25.86
CA GLU A 168 9.18 1.05 -26.61
C GLU A 168 8.10 1.94 -25.98
N PHE A 169 8.05 1.99 -24.62
CA PHE A 169 7.16 2.89 -23.90
C PHE A 169 7.46 4.37 -24.20
N LYS A 170 8.74 4.76 -24.20
CA LYS A 170 9.18 6.14 -24.56
C LYS A 170 8.80 6.46 -26.03
N ASP A 171 8.94 5.51 -26.96
CA ASP A 171 8.53 5.68 -28.35
C ASP A 171 7.02 5.92 -28.46
N VAL A 172 6.20 5.11 -27.75
CA VAL A 172 4.75 5.29 -27.69
C VAL A 172 4.40 6.67 -27.10
N VAL A 173 5.02 7.08 -25.98
CA VAL A 173 4.82 8.43 -25.39
C VAL A 173 5.09 9.52 -26.40
N SER A 174 6.17 9.41 -27.19
CA SER A 174 6.55 10.38 -28.21
C SER A 174 5.52 10.46 -29.34
N GLU A 175 4.98 9.33 -29.79
CA GLU A 175 3.94 9.30 -30.82
C GLU A 175 2.59 9.86 -30.32
N LEU A 176 2.22 9.55 -29.08
CA LEU A 176 1.02 10.11 -28.42
C LEU A 176 1.10 11.64 -28.31
N LYS A 177 2.26 12.18 -27.94
CA LYS A 177 2.48 13.64 -27.85
C LYS A 177 2.26 14.34 -29.17
N LYS A 178 2.65 13.76 -30.32
CA LYS A 178 2.38 14.31 -31.65
C LYS A 178 0.88 14.42 -31.98
N LYS A 179 0.05 13.68 -31.24
CA LYS A 179 -1.42 13.67 -31.39
C LYS A 179 -2.13 14.40 -30.25
N ASN A 180 -1.41 15.18 -29.44
CA ASN A 180 -1.92 15.83 -28.23
C ASN A 180 -2.57 14.83 -27.25
N MET A 181 -2.08 13.60 -27.24
CA MET A 181 -2.42 12.56 -26.28
C MET A 181 -1.28 12.37 -25.30
N GLU A 182 -1.54 11.64 -24.22
CA GLU A 182 -0.60 11.47 -23.13
C GLU A 182 -0.47 10.02 -22.69
N ALA A 183 0.58 9.72 -21.95
CA ALA A 183 0.74 8.49 -21.20
C ALA A 183 0.78 8.81 -19.71
N GLY A 184 0.28 7.90 -18.87
CA GLY A 184 0.27 8.04 -17.42
C GLY A 184 1.33 7.20 -16.74
N LEU A 185 2.06 7.81 -15.78
CA LEU A 185 3.00 7.12 -14.90
C LEU A 185 3.01 7.81 -13.55
N PRO A 186 2.85 7.09 -12.43
CA PRO A 186 3.02 7.68 -11.12
C PRO A 186 4.46 8.18 -10.92
N HIS A 187 4.62 9.23 -10.13
CA HIS A 187 5.94 9.80 -9.80
C HIS A 187 6.34 9.57 -8.34
N ASP A 188 5.73 8.60 -7.70
CA ASP A 188 5.97 8.25 -6.31
C ASP A 188 7.22 7.39 -6.09
N PHE A 189 7.55 7.22 -4.81
CA PHE A 189 8.69 6.43 -4.38
C PHE A 189 8.57 4.94 -4.76
N ASN A 190 7.35 4.38 -4.80
CA ASN A 190 7.14 3.00 -5.22
C ASN A 190 7.51 2.80 -6.69
N THR A 191 7.12 3.72 -7.57
CA THR A 191 7.48 3.66 -8.99
C THR A 191 8.99 3.77 -9.19
N PHE A 192 9.68 4.63 -8.43
CA PHE A 192 11.14 4.69 -8.48
C PHE A 192 11.79 3.42 -7.93
N SER A 193 11.27 2.87 -6.83
CA SER A 193 11.75 1.59 -6.27
C SER A 193 11.56 0.43 -7.24
N MET A 194 10.43 0.41 -7.97
CA MET A 194 10.19 -0.53 -9.06
C MET A 194 11.32 -0.45 -10.12
N MET A 195 11.66 0.76 -10.57
CA MET A 195 12.73 0.94 -11.55
C MET A 195 14.11 0.55 -11.02
N LEU A 196 14.40 0.80 -9.74
CA LEU A 196 15.62 0.30 -9.10
C LEU A 196 15.67 -1.24 -9.12
N PHE A 197 14.60 -1.91 -8.69
CA PHE A 197 14.54 -3.37 -8.68
C PHE A 197 14.60 -3.98 -10.08
N GLN A 198 14.04 -3.33 -11.08
CA GLN A 198 14.19 -3.74 -12.49
C GLN A 198 15.63 -3.66 -12.99
N ASN A 199 16.45 -2.85 -12.35
CA ASN A 199 17.90 -2.73 -12.61
C ASN A 199 18.75 -3.51 -11.60
N ASP A 200 18.15 -4.42 -10.84
CA ASP A 200 18.81 -5.25 -9.80
C ASP A 200 19.53 -4.39 -8.73
N ILE A 201 18.92 -3.28 -8.35
CA ILE A 201 19.40 -2.37 -7.30
C ILE A 201 18.42 -2.41 -6.13
N SER A 202 18.90 -2.73 -4.95
CA SER A 202 18.12 -2.64 -3.71
C SER A 202 17.96 -1.19 -3.29
N VAL A 203 16.84 -0.85 -2.64
CA VAL A 203 16.60 0.50 -2.12
C VAL A 203 17.58 0.85 -1.02
N TYR A 204 17.84 -0.11 -0.12
CA TYR A 204 18.74 0.04 1.02
C TYR A 204 19.87 -0.98 0.96
N GLU A 205 21.02 -0.63 1.57
CA GLU A 205 22.07 -1.56 1.94
C GLU A 205 21.82 -2.13 3.34
N ASP A 206 22.30 -3.34 3.59
CA ASP A 206 22.43 -4.03 4.88
C ASP A 206 21.49 -3.53 6.00
N ASP A 207 20.30 -4.09 6.10
CA ASP A 207 19.31 -3.73 7.14
C ASP A 207 18.97 -2.22 7.23
N GLY A 208 19.14 -1.48 6.14
CA GLY A 208 18.81 -0.06 6.11
C GLY A 208 19.86 0.84 6.77
N ILE A 209 21.14 0.51 6.65
CA ILE A 209 22.23 1.37 7.10
C ILE A 209 22.27 2.65 6.26
N ARG A 210 22.09 2.50 4.94
CA ARG A 210 22.01 3.62 4.01
C ARG A 210 21.17 3.27 2.78
N VAL A 211 20.82 4.29 1.99
CA VAL A 211 20.17 4.11 0.68
C VAL A 211 21.19 3.94 -0.43
N ASN A 212 20.81 3.18 -1.48
CA ASN A 212 21.64 2.98 -2.67
C ASN A 212 21.47 4.06 -3.74
N PHE A 213 20.93 5.24 -3.41
CA PHE A 213 20.60 6.27 -4.39
C PHE A 213 21.78 7.01 -4.97
N ASP A 214 22.94 6.96 -4.34
CA ASP A 214 24.20 7.53 -4.80
C ASP A 214 25.08 6.54 -5.61
N GLU A 215 24.69 5.27 -5.66
CA GLU A 215 25.29 4.28 -6.55
C GLU A 215 25.18 4.74 -8.02
N PRO A 216 26.26 4.67 -8.83
CA PRO A 216 26.24 5.15 -10.22
C PRO A 216 25.10 4.61 -11.07
N ARG A 217 24.72 3.34 -10.89
CA ARG A 217 23.58 2.73 -11.60
C ARG A 217 22.24 3.30 -11.13
N ALA A 218 22.05 3.52 -9.83
CA ALA A 218 20.84 4.12 -9.26
C ALA A 218 20.69 5.59 -9.70
N VAL A 219 21.78 6.34 -9.73
CA VAL A 219 21.79 7.70 -10.26
C VAL A 219 21.31 7.72 -11.72
N LYS A 220 21.80 6.80 -12.56
CA LYS A 220 21.37 6.69 -13.95
C LYS A 220 19.88 6.32 -14.06
N VAL A 221 19.37 5.42 -13.21
CA VAL A 221 17.94 5.10 -13.15
C VAL A 221 17.12 6.35 -12.81
N PHE A 222 17.56 7.14 -11.84
CA PHE A 222 16.89 8.39 -11.47
C PHE A 222 16.90 9.42 -12.62
N GLU A 223 18.03 9.57 -13.33
CA GLU A 223 18.12 10.42 -14.51
C GLU A 223 17.13 9.98 -15.58
N GLU A 224 17.12 8.70 -15.96
CA GLU A 224 16.19 8.17 -16.98
C GLU A 224 14.73 8.30 -16.55
N TYR A 225 14.45 8.13 -15.26
CA TYR A 225 13.10 8.29 -14.74
C TYR A 225 12.65 9.77 -14.77
N THR A 226 13.48 10.70 -14.35
CA THR A 226 13.15 12.14 -14.39
C THR A 226 12.98 12.66 -15.80
N LYS A 227 13.71 12.11 -16.80
CA LYS A 227 13.55 12.45 -18.22
C LYS A 227 12.12 12.19 -18.75
N LEU A 228 11.42 11.19 -18.24
CA LEU A 228 10.02 10.96 -18.60
C LEU A 228 9.14 12.20 -18.34
N PHE A 229 9.47 12.98 -17.35
CA PHE A 229 8.73 14.19 -16.96
C PHE A 229 9.34 15.48 -17.52
N THR A 230 10.67 15.56 -17.68
CA THR A 230 11.34 16.76 -18.16
C THR A 230 11.48 16.81 -19.70
N GLU A 231 11.79 15.68 -20.32
CA GLU A 231 12.00 15.59 -21.77
C GLU A 231 10.74 15.08 -22.50
N TYR A 232 10.13 13.99 -22.00
CA TYR A 232 8.91 13.42 -22.57
C TYR A 232 7.64 14.12 -22.08
N GLN A 233 7.76 15.08 -21.14
CA GLN A 233 6.68 15.93 -20.66
C GLN A 233 5.47 15.16 -20.15
N MET A 234 5.67 14.03 -19.47
CA MET A 234 4.58 13.33 -18.81
C MET A 234 4.02 14.19 -17.67
N GLN A 235 2.71 14.12 -17.46
CA GLN A 235 2.03 14.94 -16.46
C GLN A 235 2.23 14.37 -15.05
N LEU A 236 2.41 15.26 -14.08
CA LEU A 236 2.53 14.90 -12.66
C LEU A 236 1.18 14.56 -12.03
N THR A 237 0.12 15.23 -12.48
CA THR A 237 -1.24 15.06 -11.93
C THR A 237 -2.25 14.95 -13.05
N TYR A 238 -3.12 13.95 -12.96
CA TYR A 238 -4.17 13.71 -13.93
C TYR A 238 -5.30 12.86 -13.32
N ASP A 239 -6.50 12.98 -13.86
CA ASP A 239 -7.60 12.05 -13.59
C ASP A 239 -7.45 10.82 -14.47
N ALA A 240 -6.88 9.75 -13.92
CA ALA A 240 -6.59 8.53 -14.66
C ALA A 240 -7.84 7.90 -15.29
N VAL A 241 -8.95 7.80 -14.53
CA VAL A 241 -10.18 7.18 -15.01
C VAL A 241 -10.77 7.99 -16.17
N ASN A 242 -10.91 9.29 -15.98
CA ASN A 242 -11.55 10.15 -16.97
C ASN A 242 -10.72 10.23 -18.27
N ARG A 243 -9.40 10.45 -18.16
CA ARG A 243 -8.53 10.56 -19.34
C ARG A 243 -8.35 9.24 -20.08
N PHE A 244 -8.33 8.13 -19.36
CA PHE A 244 -8.34 6.81 -19.96
C PHE A 244 -9.66 6.54 -20.70
N ARG A 245 -10.78 6.90 -20.07
CA ARG A 245 -12.12 6.80 -20.64
C ARG A 245 -12.26 7.59 -21.95
N THR A 246 -11.83 8.85 -21.96
CA THR A 246 -11.91 9.72 -23.15
C THR A 246 -10.92 9.35 -24.25
N GLY A 247 -9.90 8.52 -23.94
CA GLY A 247 -8.84 8.18 -24.89
C GLY A 247 -7.70 9.22 -24.97
N GLU A 248 -7.75 10.29 -24.16
CA GLU A 248 -6.67 11.27 -24.10
C GLU A 248 -5.38 10.67 -23.51
N MET A 249 -5.53 9.65 -22.66
CA MET A 249 -4.41 8.90 -22.04
C MET A 249 -4.62 7.39 -22.31
N PRO A 250 -4.33 6.92 -23.54
CA PRO A 250 -4.66 5.56 -23.95
C PRO A 250 -3.75 4.49 -23.35
N ILE A 251 -2.66 4.89 -22.72
CA ILE A 251 -1.76 4.01 -21.97
C ILE A 251 -1.39 4.66 -20.65
N LEU A 252 -1.50 3.89 -19.57
CA LEU A 252 -1.06 4.34 -18.26
C LEU A 252 -0.63 3.18 -17.37
N ILE A 253 0.32 3.46 -16.49
CA ILE A 253 0.73 2.55 -15.41
C ILE A 253 0.04 3.03 -14.16
N ALA A 254 -0.70 2.15 -13.52
CA ALA A 254 -1.42 2.41 -12.29
C ALA A 254 -1.61 1.12 -11.50
N ASP A 255 -1.99 1.26 -10.25
CA ASP A 255 -2.40 0.13 -9.42
C ASP A 255 -3.49 -0.71 -10.09
N TYR A 256 -3.40 -2.05 -10.01
CA TYR A 256 -4.37 -2.93 -10.68
C TYR A 256 -5.82 -2.69 -10.21
N THR A 257 -6.02 -2.12 -9.02
CA THR A 257 -7.35 -1.76 -8.51
C THR A 257 -8.08 -0.72 -9.37
N LEU A 258 -7.36 0.03 -10.20
CA LEU A 258 -7.95 0.93 -11.21
C LEU A 258 -8.92 0.17 -12.15
N PHE A 259 -8.70 -1.12 -12.37
CA PHE A 259 -9.61 -2.00 -13.11
C PHE A 259 -11.06 -1.89 -12.62
N ASN A 260 -11.25 -1.91 -11.29
CA ASN A 260 -12.58 -1.83 -10.69
C ASN A 260 -13.26 -0.48 -10.99
N HIS A 261 -12.47 0.61 -10.93
CA HIS A 261 -12.98 1.95 -11.23
C HIS A 261 -13.35 2.12 -12.71
N ILE A 262 -12.50 1.66 -13.63
CA ILE A 262 -12.78 1.74 -15.06
C ILE A 262 -14.05 0.96 -15.40
N ASN A 263 -14.23 -0.24 -14.89
CA ASN A 263 -15.41 -1.06 -15.15
C ASN A 263 -16.73 -0.41 -14.68
N VAL A 264 -16.68 0.42 -13.64
CA VAL A 264 -17.87 1.09 -13.09
C VAL A 264 -18.10 2.46 -13.72
N PHE A 265 -17.04 3.26 -13.88
CA PHE A 265 -17.16 4.66 -14.30
C PHE A 265 -16.94 4.89 -15.81
N ALA A 266 -16.52 3.85 -16.54
CA ALA A 266 -16.31 3.90 -17.99
C ALA A 266 -16.92 2.67 -18.70
N PRO A 267 -18.21 2.32 -18.47
CA PRO A 267 -18.81 1.13 -19.06
C PRO A 267 -18.88 1.16 -20.59
N GLU A 268 -18.86 2.36 -21.19
CA GLU A 268 -18.92 2.57 -22.64
C GLU A 268 -17.67 2.08 -23.38
N ILE A 269 -16.53 1.96 -22.70
CA ILE A 269 -15.29 1.43 -23.31
C ILE A 269 -15.06 -0.05 -23.01
N LYS A 270 -16.07 -0.76 -22.51
CA LYS A 270 -15.97 -2.18 -22.21
C LYS A 270 -15.55 -2.98 -23.46
N GLY A 271 -14.53 -3.81 -23.32
CA GLY A 271 -13.95 -4.61 -24.42
C GLY A 271 -13.00 -3.84 -25.35
N GLN A 272 -12.81 -2.53 -25.12
CA GLN A 272 -11.89 -1.68 -25.91
C GLN A 272 -10.54 -1.46 -25.22
N TRP A 273 -10.31 -2.08 -24.09
CA TRP A 273 -9.09 -1.94 -23.31
C TRP A 273 -8.69 -3.25 -22.65
N THR A 274 -7.45 -3.31 -22.25
CA THR A 274 -6.86 -4.40 -21.46
C THR A 274 -5.90 -3.85 -20.42
N PHE A 275 -5.43 -4.72 -19.55
CA PHE A 275 -4.27 -4.44 -18.71
C PHE A 275 -3.30 -5.62 -18.77
N CYS A 276 -2.02 -5.34 -18.64
CA CYS A 276 -0.94 -6.31 -18.77
C CYS A 276 0.23 -5.92 -17.86
N ALA A 277 1.29 -6.72 -17.91
CA ALA A 277 2.51 -6.43 -17.16
C ALA A 277 3.09 -5.06 -17.54
N VAL A 278 3.74 -4.41 -16.55
CA VAL A 278 4.48 -3.15 -16.79
C VAL A 278 5.63 -3.37 -17.77
N PRO A 279 6.12 -2.31 -18.43
CA PRO A 279 7.30 -2.40 -19.28
C PRO A 279 8.50 -2.96 -18.52
N GLU A 280 9.23 -3.86 -19.15
CA GLU A 280 10.42 -4.46 -18.59
C GLU A 280 11.67 -3.61 -18.84
N THR A 281 12.64 -3.72 -17.93
CA THR A 281 14.01 -3.29 -18.19
C THR A 281 14.80 -4.45 -18.78
N ILE A 282 15.51 -4.18 -19.88
CA ILE A 282 16.34 -5.15 -20.55
C ILE A 282 17.80 -4.86 -20.25
N ASN A 283 18.46 -5.75 -19.51
CA ASN A 283 19.89 -5.69 -19.17
C ASN A 283 20.61 -6.83 -19.88
N GLY A 284 21.21 -6.56 -21.05
CA GLY A 284 21.80 -7.60 -21.90
C GLY A 284 20.73 -8.59 -22.39
N ASN A 285 20.83 -9.85 -21.98
CA ASN A 285 19.85 -10.90 -22.32
C ASN A 285 18.81 -11.15 -21.20
N VAL A 286 18.84 -10.37 -20.11
CA VAL A 286 17.93 -10.54 -18.98
C VAL A 286 16.86 -9.47 -19.03
N SER A 287 15.63 -9.91 -19.00
CA SER A 287 14.43 -9.09 -18.92
C SER A 287 13.92 -9.09 -17.47
N ASN A 288 13.59 -7.92 -16.96
CA ASN A 288 13.11 -7.76 -15.60
C ASN A 288 11.89 -6.82 -15.57
N LYS A 289 10.72 -7.36 -15.20
CA LYS A 289 9.45 -6.64 -15.06
C LYS A 289 8.97 -6.58 -13.60
N THR A 290 9.92 -6.54 -12.66
CA THR A 290 9.62 -6.39 -11.24
C THR A 290 8.74 -5.18 -10.98
N VAL A 291 7.79 -5.33 -10.08
CA VAL A 291 6.96 -4.25 -9.53
C VAL A 291 7.08 -4.20 -8.02
N THR A 292 6.80 -3.04 -7.45
CA THR A 292 6.67 -2.86 -6.01
C THR A 292 5.19 -2.71 -5.67
N GLY A 293 4.76 -3.40 -4.63
CA GLY A 293 3.38 -3.28 -4.15
C GLY A 293 3.27 -2.44 -2.88
N THR A 294 2.06 -2.05 -2.61
CA THR A 294 1.68 -1.38 -1.37
C THR A 294 0.38 -1.97 -0.83
N GLY A 295 0.05 -1.67 0.42
CA GLY A 295 -1.18 -2.18 1.03
C GLY A 295 -1.41 -1.63 2.42
N THR A 296 -2.25 -2.32 3.16
CA THR A 296 -2.51 -2.07 4.58
C THR A 296 -2.27 -3.33 5.38
N ALA A 297 -2.21 -3.20 6.69
CA ALA A 297 -1.87 -4.31 7.56
C ALA A 297 -2.68 -4.33 8.86
N THR A 298 -2.74 -5.51 9.46
CA THR A 298 -3.26 -5.74 10.81
C THR A 298 -2.12 -5.83 11.80
N VAL A 299 -2.17 -5.04 12.87
CA VAL A 299 -1.19 -5.02 13.96
C VAL A 299 -1.82 -5.39 15.31
N MET A 300 -1.04 -6.01 16.19
CA MET A 300 -1.39 -6.20 17.60
C MET A 300 -0.66 -5.15 18.43
N MET A 301 -1.40 -4.37 19.20
CA MET A 301 -0.79 -3.33 20.03
C MET A 301 -0.02 -3.93 21.21
N SER A 302 1.06 -3.27 21.64
CA SER A 302 1.87 -3.75 22.77
C SER A 302 1.08 -3.78 24.10
N GLY A 303 0.13 -2.85 24.26
CA GLY A 303 -0.79 -2.76 25.40
C GLY A 303 -1.94 -3.78 25.40
N CYS A 304 -2.00 -4.65 24.40
CA CYS A 304 -3.02 -5.70 24.31
C CYS A 304 -3.04 -6.57 25.57
N ARG A 305 -4.20 -6.64 26.22
CA ARG A 305 -4.40 -7.33 27.51
C ARG A 305 -4.42 -8.84 27.35
N ASN A 306 -5.10 -9.34 26.32
CA ASN A 306 -5.18 -10.77 26.00
C ASN A 306 -4.63 -11.06 24.61
N ALA A 307 -3.32 -11.29 24.53
CA ALA A 307 -2.62 -11.48 23.27
C ALA A 307 -3.05 -12.77 22.52
N GLU A 308 -3.46 -13.81 23.24
CA GLU A 308 -3.95 -15.05 22.61
C GLU A 308 -5.32 -14.84 21.94
N ASN A 309 -6.23 -14.12 22.58
CA ASN A 309 -7.52 -13.77 21.98
C ASN A 309 -7.33 -12.84 20.77
N ALA A 310 -6.45 -11.84 20.88
CA ALA A 310 -6.11 -10.95 19.78
C ALA A 310 -5.47 -11.71 18.60
N TRP A 311 -4.56 -12.65 18.88
CA TRP A 311 -3.98 -13.51 17.87
C TRP A 311 -5.02 -14.41 17.18
N THR A 312 -5.94 -14.98 17.96
CA THR A 312 -7.06 -15.77 17.43
C THR A 312 -7.91 -14.94 16.47
N PHE A 313 -8.20 -13.67 16.83
CA PHE A 313 -8.90 -12.75 15.93
C PHE A 313 -8.09 -12.45 14.65
N MET A 314 -6.79 -12.17 14.77
CA MET A 314 -5.93 -11.91 13.61
C MET A 314 -5.84 -13.12 12.68
N CYS A 315 -5.76 -14.34 13.23
CA CYS A 315 -5.79 -15.58 12.45
C CYS A 315 -7.11 -15.76 11.70
N TRP A 316 -8.24 -15.50 12.36
CA TRP A 316 -9.56 -15.55 11.75
C TRP A 316 -9.74 -14.47 10.69
N TRP A 317 -9.37 -13.22 11.00
CA TRP A 317 -9.49 -12.11 10.07
C TRP A 317 -8.70 -12.33 8.78
N SER A 318 -7.49 -12.84 8.90
CA SER A 318 -6.61 -13.14 7.76
C SER A 318 -6.93 -14.45 7.04
N ASP A 319 -7.95 -15.20 7.49
CA ASP A 319 -8.33 -16.48 6.84
C ASP A 319 -9.07 -16.28 5.52
N THR A 320 -8.96 -17.25 4.63
CA THR A 320 -9.56 -17.22 3.29
C THR A 320 -11.06 -16.94 3.32
N GLU A 321 -11.79 -17.65 4.18
CA GLU A 321 -13.26 -17.51 4.26
C GLU A 321 -13.67 -16.14 4.81
N ALA A 322 -12.97 -15.63 5.82
CA ALA A 322 -13.24 -14.30 6.38
C ALA A 322 -12.97 -13.21 5.33
N GLN A 323 -11.84 -13.28 4.62
CA GLN A 323 -11.47 -12.33 3.60
C GLN A 323 -12.44 -12.36 2.39
N LEU A 324 -12.90 -13.53 1.97
CA LEU A 324 -13.92 -13.66 0.93
C LEU A 324 -15.29 -13.12 1.38
N SER A 325 -15.70 -13.44 2.59
CA SER A 325 -16.97 -12.95 3.14
C SER A 325 -16.97 -11.44 3.22
N PHE A 326 -15.87 -10.84 3.73
CA PHE A 326 -15.71 -9.40 3.80
C PHE A 326 -15.75 -8.75 2.41
N SER A 327 -14.97 -9.27 1.46
CA SER A 327 -14.90 -8.75 0.09
C SER A 327 -16.28 -8.77 -0.58
N ARG A 328 -17.02 -9.86 -0.46
CA ARG A 328 -18.36 -10.00 -1.06
C ARG A 328 -19.38 -9.06 -0.43
N ARG A 329 -19.35 -8.90 0.91
CA ARG A 329 -20.27 -7.99 1.63
C ARG A 329 -19.98 -6.53 1.27
N ILE A 330 -18.73 -6.13 1.21
CA ILE A 330 -18.33 -4.76 0.81
C ILE A 330 -18.71 -4.49 -0.65
N GLU A 331 -18.45 -5.42 -1.57
CA GLU A 331 -18.86 -5.26 -2.97
C GLU A 331 -20.36 -5.19 -3.13
N ALA A 332 -21.13 -5.94 -2.32
CA ALA A 332 -22.59 -5.89 -2.33
C ALA A 332 -23.17 -4.54 -1.84
N ILE A 333 -22.52 -3.88 -0.90
CA ILE A 333 -22.98 -2.60 -0.33
C ILE A 333 -22.50 -1.41 -1.17
N LEU A 334 -21.21 -1.36 -1.51
CA LEU A 334 -20.56 -0.21 -2.13
C LEU A 334 -20.36 -0.37 -3.65
N GLY A 335 -20.69 -1.53 -4.20
CA GLY A 335 -20.50 -1.84 -5.61
C GLY A 335 -19.08 -2.30 -5.96
N LYS A 336 -18.91 -2.67 -7.24
CA LYS A 336 -17.66 -3.26 -7.76
C LYS A 336 -16.44 -2.36 -7.64
N SER A 337 -16.62 -1.03 -7.62
CA SER A 337 -15.51 -0.08 -7.46
C SER A 337 -14.83 -0.18 -6.09
N ALA A 338 -15.54 -0.68 -5.09
CA ALA A 338 -15.05 -0.88 -3.73
C ALA A 338 -14.54 -2.31 -3.46
N ARG A 339 -14.33 -3.12 -4.50
CA ARG A 339 -13.79 -4.47 -4.36
C ARG A 339 -12.51 -4.46 -3.53
N TYR A 340 -12.53 -5.24 -2.45
CA TYR A 340 -11.43 -5.28 -1.51
C TYR A 340 -10.23 -6.03 -2.10
N SER A 341 -9.08 -5.39 -2.12
CA SER A 341 -7.82 -5.95 -2.65
C SER A 341 -7.11 -6.81 -1.60
N THR A 342 -7.77 -7.88 -1.17
CA THR A 342 -7.23 -8.75 -0.12
C THR A 342 -5.80 -9.22 -0.42
N ALA A 343 -4.94 -9.22 0.61
CA ALA A 343 -3.60 -9.77 0.54
C ALA A 343 -3.57 -11.30 0.63
N ASN A 344 -4.65 -11.94 1.10
CA ASN A 344 -4.74 -13.40 1.16
C ASN A 344 -4.81 -13.98 -0.25
N LEU A 345 -3.81 -14.78 -0.61
CA LEU A 345 -3.63 -15.35 -1.97
C LEU A 345 -4.84 -16.18 -2.40
N LYS A 346 -5.28 -17.10 -1.55
CA LYS A 346 -6.41 -18.00 -1.87
C LYS A 346 -7.75 -17.26 -1.96
N ALA A 347 -7.96 -16.25 -1.13
CA ALA A 347 -9.14 -15.41 -1.20
C ALA A 347 -9.12 -14.57 -2.48
N PHE A 348 -7.96 -13.98 -2.83
CA PHE A 348 -7.80 -13.19 -4.04
C PHE A 348 -8.15 -13.98 -5.32
N GLU A 349 -7.68 -15.22 -5.43
CA GLU A 349 -7.96 -16.10 -6.57
C GLU A 349 -9.46 -16.44 -6.73
N GLN A 350 -10.22 -16.38 -5.64
CA GLN A 350 -11.65 -16.66 -5.62
C GLN A 350 -12.54 -15.42 -5.79
N LEU A 351 -11.95 -14.22 -5.94
CA LEU A 351 -12.70 -13.04 -6.31
C LEU A 351 -13.21 -13.17 -7.76
N PRO A 352 -14.26 -12.40 -8.14
CA PRO A 352 -14.92 -12.57 -9.45
C PRO A 352 -14.09 -11.94 -10.60
N TRP A 353 -12.90 -12.47 -10.82
CA TRP A 353 -12.05 -12.21 -11.98
C TRP A 353 -12.43 -13.10 -13.14
N SER A 354 -12.31 -12.62 -14.38
CA SER A 354 -12.26 -13.54 -15.51
C SER A 354 -10.92 -14.29 -15.54
N ASN A 355 -10.86 -15.39 -16.28
CA ASN A 355 -9.63 -16.19 -16.39
C ASN A 355 -8.45 -15.37 -16.94
N ASP A 356 -8.71 -14.49 -17.92
CA ASP A 356 -7.66 -13.64 -18.52
C ASP A 356 -7.18 -12.56 -17.55
N GLU A 357 -8.09 -11.93 -16.81
CA GLU A 357 -7.77 -10.94 -15.79
C GLU A 357 -6.93 -11.57 -14.66
N LEU A 358 -7.39 -12.69 -14.12
CA LEU A 358 -6.66 -13.39 -13.05
C LEU A 358 -5.27 -13.83 -13.53
N ARG A 359 -5.16 -14.33 -14.77
CA ARG A 359 -3.87 -14.71 -15.35
C ARG A 359 -2.93 -13.51 -15.47
N ALA A 360 -3.39 -12.38 -15.98
CA ALA A 360 -2.58 -11.18 -16.13
C ALA A 360 -2.09 -10.65 -14.77
N ILE A 361 -2.98 -10.60 -13.76
CA ILE A 361 -2.63 -10.16 -12.40
C ILE A 361 -1.64 -11.13 -11.76
N THR A 362 -1.88 -12.44 -11.87
CA THR A 362 -1.01 -13.48 -11.28
C THR A 362 0.38 -13.47 -11.92
N GLU A 363 0.43 -13.27 -13.24
CA GLU A 363 1.70 -13.11 -13.96
C GLU A 363 2.50 -11.94 -13.39
N GLN A 364 1.92 -10.74 -13.28
CA GLN A 364 2.63 -9.58 -12.75
C GLN A 364 3.00 -9.77 -11.27
N ARG A 365 2.10 -10.35 -10.46
CA ARG A 365 2.35 -10.65 -9.04
C ARG A 365 3.60 -11.51 -8.84
N SER A 366 3.86 -12.47 -9.72
CA SER A 366 5.04 -13.34 -9.62
C SER A 366 6.38 -12.58 -9.71
N PHE A 367 6.35 -11.33 -10.16
CA PHE A 367 7.50 -10.42 -10.19
C PHE A 367 7.41 -9.32 -9.12
N ALA A 368 6.47 -9.41 -8.19
CA ALA A 368 6.36 -8.42 -7.13
C ALA A 368 7.51 -8.56 -6.12
N LYS A 369 8.06 -7.43 -5.68
CA LYS A 369 9.03 -7.33 -4.58
C LYS A 369 8.57 -6.30 -3.56
N GLY A 370 8.73 -6.62 -2.29
CA GLY A 370 8.48 -5.68 -1.20
C GLY A 370 9.62 -4.69 -1.05
N VAL A 371 9.31 -3.44 -0.80
CA VAL A 371 10.28 -2.46 -0.33
C VAL A 371 10.40 -2.61 1.18
N PRO A 372 11.57 -2.94 1.73
CA PRO A 372 11.72 -3.05 3.18
C PRO A 372 11.47 -1.70 3.86
N GLU A 373 10.74 -1.73 4.96
CA GLU A 373 10.72 -0.60 5.88
C GLU A 373 11.86 -0.74 6.89
N VAL A 374 12.58 0.37 7.12
CA VAL A 374 13.78 0.39 7.96
C VAL A 374 13.69 1.51 8.99
N PRO A 375 14.45 1.47 10.10
CA PRO A 375 14.48 2.56 11.07
C PRO A 375 14.82 3.91 10.42
N GLY A 376 13.88 4.85 10.43
CA GLY A 376 14.01 6.14 9.73
C GLY A 376 13.54 6.12 8.27
N GLY A 377 13.17 4.95 7.71
CA GLY A 377 12.77 4.77 6.30
C GLY A 377 11.56 5.61 5.88
N TYR A 378 10.67 5.96 6.81
CA TYR A 378 9.55 6.86 6.55
C TYR A 378 9.94 8.23 5.97
N MET A 379 11.20 8.65 6.15
CA MET A 379 11.73 9.87 5.54
C MET A 379 12.23 9.66 4.11
N THR A 380 12.49 8.42 3.71
CA THR A 380 13.07 8.10 2.39
C THR A 380 12.16 8.54 1.25
N SER A 381 10.88 8.20 1.30
CA SER A 381 9.91 8.61 0.27
C SER A 381 9.75 10.14 0.20
N ARG A 382 9.80 10.81 1.35
CA ARG A 382 9.72 12.28 1.42
C ARG A 382 10.93 12.97 0.79
N TYR A 383 12.13 12.53 1.13
CA TYR A 383 13.36 13.11 0.57
C TYR A 383 13.53 12.75 -0.92
N TYR A 384 13.16 11.52 -1.31
CA TYR A 384 13.07 11.17 -2.71
C TYR A 384 12.15 12.14 -3.48
N ASN A 385 10.95 12.41 -2.96
CA ASN A 385 10.02 13.34 -3.59
C ASN A 385 10.61 14.76 -3.71
N PHE A 386 11.34 15.23 -2.72
CA PHE A 386 12.05 16.53 -2.82
C PHE A 386 13.15 16.51 -3.88
N ALA A 387 13.89 15.40 -4.03
CA ALA A 387 14.87 15.24 -5.10
C ALA A 387 14.18 15.31 -6.47
N PHE A 388 13.15 14.52 -6.66
CA PHE A 388 12.36 14.43 -7.88
C PHE A 388 11.76 15.80 -8.28
N LEU A 389 11.01 16.44 -7.39
CA LEU A 389 10.38 17.73 -7.66
C LEU A 389 11.41 18.87 -7.89
N SER A 390 12.58 18.80 -7.26
CA SER A 390 13.66 19.74 -7.54
C SER A 390 14.17 19.65 -8.97
N VAL A 391 14.18 18.45 -9.55
CA VAL A 391 14.56 18.24 -10.96
C VAL A 391 13.42 18.69 -11.89
N VAL A 392 12.21 18.20 -11.66
CA VAL A 392 11.10 18.38 -12.60
C VAL A 392 10.56 19.82 -12.56
N ASN A 393 10.38 20.42 -11.39
CA ASN A 393 9.78 21.76 -11.25
C ASN A 393 10.80 22.88 -11.26
N SER A 394 12.06 22.60 -10.89
CA SER A 394 13.08 23.64 -10.74
C SER A 394 14.28 23.45 -11.67
N SER A 395 14.21 22.48 -12.59
CA SER A 395 15.25 22.18 -13.59
C SER A 395 16.64 22.01 -13.00
N LYS A 396 16.75 21.49 -11.77
CA LYS A 396 18.02 21.21 -11.12
C LYS A 396 18.64 19.94 -11.70
N ASN A 397 19.96 19.84 -11.59
CA ASN A 397 20.69 18.67 -12.06
C ASN A 397 20.28 17.40 -11.29
N PRO A 398 19.79 16.34 -11.96
CA PRO A 398 19.29 15.15 -11.30
C PRO A 398 20.35 14.40 -10.49
N VAL A 399 21.60 14.33 -10.98
CA VAL A 399 22.73 13.68 -10.30
C VAL A 399 23.02 14.37 -8.96
N GLU A 400 23.08 15.70 -8.97
CA GLU A 400 23.33 16.48 -7.75
C GLU A 400 22.19 16.32 -6.75
N GLN A 401 20.93 16.34 -7.23
CA GLN A 401 19.78 16.27 -6.34
C GLN A 401 19.66 14.90 -5.70
N ILE A 402 19.74 13.81 -6.45
CA ILE A 402 19.59 12.47 -5.86
C ILE A 402 20.71 12.20 -4.84
N ARG A 403 21.96 12.58 -5.14
CA ARG A 403 23.08 12.44 -4.20
C ARG A 403 22.96 13.30 -2.96
N LYS A 404 22.45 14.53 -3.12
CA LYS A 404 22.19 15.43 -2.00
C LYS A 404 21.18 14.82 -1.03
N TYR A 405 20.06 14.33 -1.57
CA TYR A 405 18.99 13.78 -0.74
C TYR A 405 19.32 12.40 -0.21
N ALA A 406 20.12 11.59 -0.91
CA ALA A 406 20.66 10.34 -0.37
C ALA A 406 21.40 10.57 0.95
N LYS A 407 22.31 11.57 1.00
CA LYS A 407 23.03 11.93 2.24
C LYS A 407 22.11 12.37 3.38
N LEU A 408 21.00 13.04 3.06
CA LEU A 408 20.02 13.44 4.07
C LEU A 408 19.25 12.25 4.60
N ILE A 409 18.89 11.30 3.72
CA ILE A 409 18.25 10.03 4.11
C ILE A 409 19.20 9.25 5.01
N ASP A 410 20.45 9.06 4.61
CA ASP A 410 21.44 8.31 5.39
C ASP A 410 21.62 8.88 6.79
N LYS A 411 21.65 10.21 6.92
CA LYS A 411 21.71 10.88 8.22
C LYS A 411 20.48 10.58 9.10
N GLU A 412 19.28 10.52 8.51
CA GLU A 412 18.06 10.16 9.25
C GLU A 412 18.07 8.68 9.65
N LEU A 413 18.49 7.78 8.75
CA LEU A 413 18.63 6.35 9.05
C LEU A 413 19.61 6.14 10.20
N GLU A 414 20.79 6.75 10.15
CA GLU A 414 21.80 6.69 11.22
C GLU A 414 21.23 7.23 12.54
N GLY A 415 20.61 8.42 12.52
CA GLY A 415 20.01 9.04 13.70
C GLY A 415 18.96 8.16 14.36
N LYS A 416 18.09 7.53 13.57
CA LYS A 416 17.05 6.62 14.09
C LYS A 416 17.61 5.28 14.58
N ARG A 417 18.62 4.74 13.93
CA ARG A 417 19.32 3.54 14.43
C ARG A 417 19.96 3.79 15.79
N LEU A 418 20.58 4.95 15.99
CA LEU A 418 21.12 5.35 17.30
C LEU A 418 20.01 5.55 18.35
N GLU A 419 18.92 6.23 17.99
CA GLU A 419 17.75 6.44 18.87
C GLU A 419 17.17 5.11 19.37
N PHE A 420 17.10 4.11 18.50
CA PHE A 420 16.54 2.79 18.83
C PHE A 420 17.59 1.80 19.38
N GLY A 421 18.83 2.22 19.60
CA GLY A 421 19.89 1.35 20.12
C GLY A 421 20.29 0.22 19.17
N ILE A 422 20.05 0.39 17.88
CA ILE A 422 20.43 -0.57 16.84
C ILE A 422 21.86 -0.27 16.43
N MET A 423 22.81 -1.00 17.05
CA MET A 423 24.19 -0.93 16.60
C MET A 423 24.36 -1.54 15.21
N SER A 424 25.26 -1.00 14.43
CA SER A 424 25.71 -1.47 13.13
C SER A 424 26.35 -2.86 13.22
#